data_2a8abdae96faa6541e42f934fb534bfd
#
_entry.id   2a8abdae96faa6541e42f934fb534bfd
#
_cell.length_a   1.000
_cell.length_b   1.000
_cell.length_c   1.000
_cell.angle_alpha   90.00
_cell.angle_beta   90.00
_cell.angle_gamma   90.00
#
_symmetry.space_group_name_H-M   'P 1'
#
loop_
_entity.id
_entity.type
_entity.pdbx_description
1 polymer ?
#
loop_
_entity_poly.entity_id
_entity_poly.type
_entity_poly.pdbx_seq_one_letter_code
_entity_poly.pdbx_strand_id
1 'polypeptide(L)'
;LFPYTTLFRSFIIDRARPRIHLSFGFGIHRCVGSNLARMEMQVAVEEWLKRIPDFRLDPAGKVTWSEGTVRGPRQLPILFGKNA
;
A
#
# COMPACT_ATOMS: atom_id res chain seq x y z
N LEU A 1 -4.92 21.79 -15.86
CA LEU A 1 -4.30 20.63 -15.99
C LEU A 1 -5.12 19.39 -15.87
N PHE A 2 -4.67 18.35 -16.38
CA PHE A 2 -5.51 17.22 -16.68
C PHE A 2 -5.63 16.27 -15.51
N PRO A 3 -6.88 15.84 -15.19
CA PRO A 3 -7.10 14.83 -14.15
C PRO A 3 -6.31 13.56 -14.41
N TYR A 4 -6.03 13.26 -15.64
CA TYR A 4 -5.22 12.14 -16.04
C TYR A 4 -3.84 12.14 -15.41
N THR A 5 -3.16 13.29 -15.46
CA THR A 5 -1.84 13.43 -14.85
C THR A 5 -1.89 13.24 -13.33
N THR A 6 -2.90 13.81 -12.71
CA THR A 6 -3.11 13.71 -11.27
C THR A 6 -3.39 12.27 -10.84
N LEU A 7 -4.15 11.54 -11.66
CA LEU A 7 -4.50 10.15 -11.33
C LEU A 7 -3.30 9.23 -11.26
N PHE A 8 -2.31 9.43 -12.11
CA PHE A 8 -1.23 8.45 -12.25
C PHE A 8 0.13 8.93 -11.81
N ARG A 9 0.27 10.20 -11.45
CA ARG A 9 1.55 10.77 -11.04
C ARG A 9 1.64 11.13 -9.57
N SER A 10 0.52 11.39 -8.94
CA SER A 10 0.49 11.85 -7.56
C SER A 10 -0.14 10.82 -6.64
N PHE A 11 0.48 10.64 -5.47
CA PHE A 11 -0.13 9.85 -4.41
C PHE A 11 -1.13 10.74 -3.68
N ILE A 12 -2.41 10.42 -3.81
CA ILE A 12 -3.50 11.17 -3.20
C ILE A 12 -4.32 10.18 -2.37
N ILE A 13 -4.29 10.38 -1.07
CA ILE A 13 -4.87 9.41 -0.14
C ILE A 13 -6.41 9.39 -0.22
N ASP A 14 -7.02 10.54 -0.48
CA ASP A 14 -8.46 10.68 -0.59
C ASP A 14 -8.94 10.84 -2.04
N ARG A 15 -8.28 10.14 -2.92
CA ARG A 15 -8.60 10.16 -4.35
C ARG A 15 -10.05 9.80 -4.60
N ALA A 16 -10.69 10.49 -5.55
CA ALA A 16 -12.10 10.30 -5.87
C ALA A 16 -12.42 8.89 -6.38
N ARG A 17 -11.48 8.27 -7.08
CA ARG A 17 -11.65 6.91 -7.60
C ARG A 17 -10.47 6.05 -7.19
N PRO A 18 -10.39 5.63 -5.92
CA PRO A 18 -9.21 4.92 -5.42
C PRO A 18 -9.02 3.54 -6.03
N ARG A 19 -10.06 2.97 -6.63
CA ARG A 19 -9.98 1.64 -7.26
C ARG A 19 -9.42 1.66 -8.68
N ILE A 20 -9.21 2.85 -9.26
CA ILE A 20 -8.60 2.97 -10.58
C ILE A 20 -7.10 2.89 -10.43
N HIS A 21 -6.58 1.69 -10.53
CA HIS A 21 -5.14 1.42 -10.50
C HIS A 21 -4.86 0.11 -11.24
N LEU A 22 -3.59 -0.14 -11.50
CA LEU A 22 -3.16 -1.31 -12.27
C LEU A 22 -2.48 -2.38 -11.41
N SER A 23 -2.59 -2.28 -10.09
CA SER A 23 -1.91 -3.22 -9.18
C SER A 23 -2.33 -4.66 -9.39
N PHE A 24 -3.58 -4.88 -9.79
CA PHE A 24 -4.09 -6.21 -10.09
C PHE A 24 -4.21 -6.48 -11.60
N GLY A 25 -3.60 -5.63 -12.43
CA GLY A 25 -3.76 -5.69 -13.87
C GLY A 25 -5.12 -5.19 -14.32
N PHE A 26 -5.46 -5.45 -15.56
CA PHE A 26 -6.79 -5.12 -16.05
C PHE A 26 -7.13 -6.00 -17.26
N GLY A 27 -8.41 -5.95 -17.66
CA GLY A 27 -8.88 -6.74 -18.78
C GLY A 27 -9.10 -8.19 -18.42
N ILE A 28 -8.97 -9.06 -19.40
CA ILE A 28 -9.25 -10.49 -19.22
C ILE A 28 -8.21 -11.19 -18.34
N HIS A 29 -7.03 -10.59 -18.17
CA HIS A 29 -5.97 -11.13 -17.34
C HIS A 29 -5.89 -10.48 -15.96
N ARG A 30 -6.93 -9.76 -15.56
CA ARG A 30 -6.97 -9.18 -14.23
C ARG A 30 -6.84 -10.28 -13.16
N CYS A 31 -6.13 -9.96 -12.08
CA CYS A 31 -5.93 -10.91 -10.98
C CYS A 31 -7.25 -11.46 -10.46
N VAL A 32 -7.41 -12.77 -10.50
CA VAL A 32 -8.62 -13.44 -10.01
C VAL A 32 -8.77 -13.32 -8.49
N GLY A 33 -7.65 -13.14 -7.78
CA GLY A 33 -7.64 -13.00 -6.32
C GLY A 33 -7.79 -11.57 -5.83
N SER A 34 -8.10 -10.61 -6.70
CA SER A 34 -8.12 -9.20 -6.30
C SER A 34 -9.13 -8.90 -5.20
N ASN A 35 -10.30 -9.52 -5.24
CA ASN A 35 -11.32 -9.30 -4.21
C ASN A 35 -10.89 -9.88 -2.86
N LEU A 36 -10.29 -11.05 -2.87
CA LEU A 36 -9.75 -11.65 -1.65
C LEU A 36 -8.61 -10.80 -1.08
N ALA A 37 -7.71 -10.35 -1.94
CA ALA A 37 -6.59 -9.51 -1.54
C ALA A 37 -7.06 -8.20 -0.89
N ARG A 38 -8.08 -7.57 -1.45
CA ARG A 38 -8.66 -6.35 -0.86
C ARG A 38 -9.25 -6.62 0.51
N MET A 39 -9.96 -7.70 0.67
CA MET A 39 -10.54 -8.07 1.95
C MET A 39 -9.44 -8.34 2.99
N GLU A 40 -8.42 -9.09 2.62
CA GLU A 40 -7.30 -9.37 3.51
C GLU A 40 -6.56 -8.11 3.92
N MET A 41 -6.29 -7.22 2.98
CA MET A 41 -5.63 -5.95 3.28
C MET A 41 -6.48 -5.08 4.20
N GLN A 42 -7.77 -5.02 3.96
CA GLN A 42 -8.66 -4.23 4.79
C GLN A 42 -8.68 -4.74 6.22
N VAL A 43 -8.85 -6.04 6.40
CA VAL A 43 -8.85 -6.65 7.73
C VAL A 43 -7.51 -6.45 8.43
N ALA A 44 -6.41 -6.65 7.70
CA ALA A 44 -5.08 -6.49 8.26
C ALA A 44 -4.84 -5.07 8.74
N VAL A 45 -5.19 -4.07 7.92
CA VAL A 45 -5.00 -2.67 8.28
C VAL A 45 -5.91 -2.28 9.45
N GLU A 46 -7.18 -2.72 9.43
CA GLU A 46 -8.10 -2.44 10.52
C GLU A 46 -7.60 -3.01 11.86
N GLU A 47 -7.17 -4.26 11.85
CA GLU A 47 -6.67 -4.90 13.06
C GLU A 47 -5.36 -4.28 13.54
N TRP A 48 -4.50 -3.89 12.61
CA TRP A 48 -3.26 -3.18 12.93
C TRP A 48 -3.56 -1.86 13.62
N LEU A 49 -4.45 -1.05 13.04
CA LEU A 49 -4.79 0.27 13.57
C LEU A 49 -5.50 0.20 14.92
N LYS A 50 -6.24 -0.86 15.19
CA LYS A 50 -6.86 -1.07 16.50
C LYS A 50 -5.84 -1.33 17.59
N ARG A 51 -4.77 -2.05 17.26
CA ARG A 51 -3.77 -2.51 18.23
C ARG A 51 -2.55 -1.61 18.29
N ILE A 52 -2.15 -1.06 17.16
CA ILE A 52 -0.94 -0.25 17.01
C ILE A 52 -1.30 1.01 16.23
N PRO A 53 -2.09 1.93 16.85
CA PRO A 53 -2.51 3.14 16.14
C PRO A 53 -1.38 4.12 15.87
N ASP A 54 -0.35 4.12 16.73
CA ASP A 54 0.77 5.05 16.61
C ASP A 54 2.01 4.30 16.15
N PHE A 55 2.38 4.53 14.93
CA PHE A 55 3.59 3.96 14.36
C PHE A 55 4.18 4.90 13.31
N ARG A 56 5.46 4.76 13.06
CA ARG A 56 6.16 5.54 12.06
C ARG A 56 7.33 4.76 11.50
N LEU A 57 7.86 5.21 10.38
CA LEU A 57 9.08 4.61 9.85
C LEU A 57 10.24 4.87 10.80
N ASP A 58 11.08 3.85 10.98
CA ASP A 58 12.29 3.97 11.78
C ASP A 58 13.33 4.77 11.01
N PRO A 59 13.72 5.97 11.48
CA PRO A 59 14.70 6.77 10.76
C PRO A 59 16.11 6.16 10.78
N ALA A 60 16.38 5.27 11.74
CA ALA A 60 17.66 4.55 11.80
C ALA A 60 17.65 3.30 10.94
N GLY A 61 16.47 2.82 10.54
CA GLY A 61 16.34 1.64 9.69
C GLY A 61 16.42 1.98 8.22
N LYS A 62 16.67 0.96 7.42
CA LYS A 62 16.77 1.11 5.97
C LYS A 62 15.68 0.28 5.30
N VAL A 63 14.89 0.93 4.46
CA VAL A 63 13.91 0.22 3.63
C VAL A 63 14.68 -0.46 2.50
N THR A 64 14.49 -1.77 2.36
CA THR A 64 15.06 -2.53 1.26
C THR A 64 13.95 -3.02 0.35
N TRP A 65 14.25 -3.11 -0.92
CA TRP A 65 13.28 -3.45 -1.94
C TRP A 65 13.64 -4.76 -2.62
N SER A 66 12.62 -5.49 -3.04
CA SER A 66 12.82 -6.66 -3.87
C SER A 66 13.17 -6.23 -5.29
N GLU A 67 13.99 -7.04 -5.94
CA GLU A 67 14.31 -6.89 -7.35
C GLU A 67 13.67 -8.04 -8.12
N GLY A 68 13.31 -7.80 -9.37
CA GLY A 68 12.71 -8.81 -10.23
C GLY A 68 11.28 -8.46 -10.62
N THR A 69 10.48 -9.48 -10.88
CA THR A 69 9.14 -9.35 -11.45
C THR A 69 8.16 -8.67 -10.50
N VAL A 70 8.28 -8.99 -9.20
CA VAL A 70 7.40 -8.42 -8.18
C VAL A 70 8.19 -7.38 -7.39
N ARG A 71 7.67 -6.18 -7.30
CA ARG A 71 8.30 -5.10 -6.58
C ARG A 71 7.57 -4.79 -5.29
N GLY A 72 8.31 -4.71 -4.21
CA GLY A 72 7.80 -4.32 -2.91
C GLY A 72 8.93 -4.22 -1.91
N PRO A 73 8.68 -3.63 -0.75
CA PRO A 73 9.69 -3.59 0.30
C PRO A 73 9.93 -4.99 0.87
N ARG A 74 11.19 -5.35 1.01
CA ARG A 74 11.58 -6.59 1.69
C ARG A 74 11.67 -6.38 3.20
N GLN A 75 12.15 -5.20 3.57
CA GLN A 75 12.24 -4.78 4.96
C GLN A 75 11.68 -3.37 5.06
N LEU A 76 10.80 -3.19 6.00
CA LEU A 76 10.19 -1.90 6.28
C LEU A 76 10.24 -1.66 7.78
N PRO A 77 11.39 -1.17 8.30
CA PRO A 77 11.53 -0.93 9.73
C PRO A 77 10.56 0.14 10.21
N ILE A 78 9.83 -0.17 11.26
CA ILE A 78 8.90 0.77 11.87
C ILE A 78 9.10 0.82 13.36
N LEU A 79 8.73 1.96 13.94
CA LEU A 79 8.70 2.14 15.40
C LEU A 79 7.26 2.24 15.84
N PHE A 80 6.97 1.61 16.97
CA PHE A 80 5.63 1.66 17.56
C PHE A 80 5.73 1.56 19.08
N GLY A 81 4.60 1.79 19.76
CA GLY A 81 4.56 1.76 21.21
C GLY A 81 5.20 3.00 21.83
N LYS A 82 5.73 2.84 23.05
CA LYS A 82 6.28 3.96 23.81
C LYS A 82 7.53 4.57 23.19
N ASN A 83 8.19 3.84 22.29
CA ASN A 83 9.42 4.29 21.64
C ASN A 83 9.19 4.88 20.25
N ALA A 84 7.94 5.01 19.86
CA ALA A 84 7.59 5.53 18.54
C ALA A 84 7.65 7.05 18.47
#